data_02bdca8a8bbb246f2fc05473c2557d9d
#
_entry.id   02bdca8a8bbb246f2fc05473c2557d9d
#
_cell.length_a   1.000
_cell.length_b   1.000
_cell.length_c   1.000
_cell.angle_alpha   90.00
_cell.angle_beta   90.00
_cell.angle_gamma   90.00
#
_symmetry.space_group_name_H-M   'P 1'
#
loop_
_entity.id
_entity.type
_entity.pdbx_description
1 polymer ?
#
loop_
_entity_poly.entity_id
_entity_poly.type
_entity_poly.pdbx_seq_one_letter_code
_entity_poly.pdbx_strand_id
1 'polypeptide(L)'
;MADELSRRDWMKIVGAAGGGSVLATNSAAAGTAEAAAPAADAARAEILPLTSTSEVFVPPRGRAFNKFSFDFPEPSVAFDNLRFGFIVFGRDNAYAMDPHGMEATATPGGMRIACKGFTWAGGQEKHDGTLVAQLRKTADGVDIEVTATMDQPVKTVTSIVRGVPRGKLSSSGGDFADVRDNEVLLGYPFGGGDLFNAGGLTTPVAVIQSADDAYMTISSLDDKVRTKRMYFAPGENGYKVELIHEGEGWLDQKTMRVPTWRISRTKTPEAAYAAHYEHIRTAYHFPDYATRPDVPAWLRDTALVLTLHGQHYTGYIFNDYAKQLEILRWVNTQIPGKRVLAFLSSWDGRYYWDYPNYKVNDRMGGDAAFRALVTEGQKMGFRMMPMFGMNTANKKQPGWARIADAVTHKVDGDEVDLNWVDWDNDRHQEGWLGYMNLGVPSWRNHLQGRIDEMITKYGVDAYFLDIAGGWINDTKADMHAGMRTMVNELRAKHPQVLACGEMHYDAMLEFIPLYHSGGGAKYAKDYIQRHAKFFSHLSTPAPGRGSSGVHEAGFGRFNTETLQLNASSIPTLQFVDDTFEKQRETAAAVITKARERAGI
;
A
#
# COMPACT_ATOMS: atom_id res chain seq x y z
N MET A 1 39.74 4.56 5.71
CA MET A 1 39.04 5.62 4.97
C MET A 1 38.75 5.03 3.60
N ALA A 2 37.65 4.37 3.47
CA ALA A 2 37.09 3.95 2.18
C ALA A 2 36.04 5.01 1.82
N ASP A 3 36.29 5.71 0.70
CA ASP A 3 35.36 6.68 0.15
C ASP A 3 34.08 5.93 -0.25
N GLU A 4 32.96 6.28 0.36
CA GLU A 4 31.63 5.89 -0.09
C GLU A 4 31.37 6.53 -1.46
N LEU A 5 31.41 5.71 -2.49
CA LEU A 5 30.95 6.09 -3.81
C LEU A 5 29.43 6.27 -3.77
N SER A 6 28.96 7.44 -4.15
CA SER A 6 27.52 7.72 -4.21
C SER A 6 26.83 6.87 -5.29
N ARG A 7 25.52 6.61 -5.15
CA ARG A 7 24.68 5.91 -6.15
C ARG A 7 24.84 6.50 -7.59
N ARG A 8 25.11 7.80 -7.70
CA ARG A 8 25.37 8.47 -8.99
C ARG A 8 26.68 8.04 -9.64
N ASP A 9 27.69 7.75 -8.84
CA ASP A 9 29.00 7.34 -9.34
C ASP A 9 28.97 5.89 -9.79
N TRP A 10 28.17 5.06 -9.14
CA TRP A 10 27.94 3.66 -9.53
C TRP A 10 27.25 3.54 -10.90
N MET A 11 26.26 4.39 -11.20
CA MET A 11 25.59 4.42 -12.50
C MET A 11 26.51 4.86 -13.66
N LYS A 12 27.58 5.62 -13.39
CA LYS A 12 28.56 6.01 -14.40
C LYS A 12 29.53 4.88 -14.77
N ILE A 13 29.78 3.95 -13.83
CA ILE A 13 30.69 2.82 -14.06
C ILE A 13 30.02 1.74 -14.91
N VAL A 14 28.72 1.51 -14.74
CA VAL A 14 27.95 0.49 -15.47
C VAL A 14 27.67 0.88 -16.92
N GLY A 15 27.71 2.18 -17.27
CA GLY A 15 27.48 2.67 -18.64
C GLY A 15 28.66 2.48 -19.62
N ALA A 16 29.83 2.02 -19.17
CA ALA A 16 31.04 1.98 -19.97
C ALA A 16 31.48 0.58 -20.47
N ALA A 17 30.75 -0.50 -20.11
CA ALA A 17 31.12 -1.87 -20.45
C ALA A 17 30.12 -2.54 -21.41
N GLY A 18 29.94 -1.97 -22.58
CA GLY A 18 29.13 -2.57 -23.64
C GLY A 18 29.86 -2.59 -24.98
N GLY A 19 30.40 -3.73 -25.38
CA GLY A 19 30.88 -3.92 -26.73
C GLY A 19 31.93 -5.04 -26.89
N GLY A 20 31.49 -6.17 -27.48
CA GLY A 20 32.45 -7.17 -27.95
C GLY A 20 31.79 -8.52 -28.25
N SER A 21 31.29 -8.67 -29.48
CA SER A 21 30.81 -9.94 -30.03
C SER A 21 32.01 -10.84 -30.41
N VAL A 22 31.94 -12.13 -30.07
CA VAL A 22 32.64 -13.19 -30.82
C VAL A 22 31.74 -14.41 -30.96
N LEU A 23 31.47 -14.72 -32.21
CA LEU A 23 30.85 -15.95 -32.67
C LEU A 23 31.90 -17.09 -32.69
N ALA A 24 31.56 -18.26 -32.17
CA ALA A 24 32.24 -19.49 -32.50
C ALA A 24 31.23 -20.65 -32.62
N THR A 25 31.14 -21.14 -33.82
CA THR A 25 30.48 -22.39 -34.23
C THR A 25 31.36 -23.59 -33.90
N ASN A 26 30.82 -24.66 -33.36
CA ASN A 26 31.37 -25.99 -33.61
C ASN A 26 30.28 -27.10 -33.48
N SER A 27 30.20 -27.86 -34.56
CA SER A 27 29.48 -29.11 -34.73
C SER A 27 30.40 -30.31 -34.42
N ALA A 28 29.87 -31.39 -33.86
CA ALA A 28 30.21 -32.79 -34.18
C ALA A 28 29.52 -33.76 -33.24
N ALA A 29 28.71 -34.60 -33.80
CA ALA A 29 28.88 -36.00 -34.19
C ALA A 29 28.51 -37.03 -33.10
N ALA A 30 27.62 -37.91 -33.52
CA ALA A 30 26.96 -39.00 -32.81
C ALA A 30 27.90 -40.18 -32.45
N GLY A 31 27.56 -40.84 -31.34
CA GLY A 31 28.04 -42.17 -31.00
C GLY A 31 26.95 -42.90 -30.21
N THR A 32 26.43 -43.98 -30.80
CA THR A 32 25.45 -44.88 -30.23
C THR A 32 26.07 -45.85 -29.22
N ALA A 33 25.46 -45.98 -28.07
CA ALA A 33 25.59 -47.16 -27.22
C ALA A 33 24.28 -47.44 -26.52
N GLU A 34 23.74 -48.61 -26.82
CA GLU A 34 22.53 -49.19 -26.24
C GLU A 34 22.85 -49.80 -24.87
N ALA A 35 22.14 -49.40 -23.82
CA ALA A 35 22.16 -50.07 -22.53
C ALA A 35 20.84 -49.87 -21.77
N ALA A 36 20.34 -50.99 -21.30
CA ALA A 36 19.25 -51.31 -20.37
C ALA A 36 18.43 -50.18 -19.77
N ALA A 37 17.10 -50.31 -19.82
CA ALA A 37 16.12 -49.42 -19.25
C ALA A 37 16.20 -49.36 -17.70
N PRO A 38 16.35 -48.17 -17.13
CA PRO A 38 16.06 -47.93 -15.72
C PRO A 38 14.63 -47.43 -15.53
N ALA A 39 14.13 -47.55 -14.30
CA ALA A 39 12.83 -47.09 -13.84
C ALA A 39 12.50 -45.66 -14.32
N ALA A 40 11.23 -45.40 -14.60
CA ALA A 40 10.70 -44.19 -15.18
C ALA A 40 11.39 -42.93 -14.64
N ASP A 41 12.38 -42.45 -15.37
CA ASP A 41 13.07 -41.18 -15.11
C ASP A 41 12.07 -40.02 -15.30
N ALA A 42 11.84 -39.28 -14.27
CA ALA A 42 11.12 -38.00 -14.35
C ALA A 42 11.79 -37.17 -15.47
N ALA A 43 11.08 -36.91 -16.57
CA ALA A 43 11.65 -36.19 -17.71
C ALA A 43 12.26 -34.87 -17.27
N ARG A 44 13.57 -34.70 -17.51
CA ARG A 44 14.25 -33.43 -17.31
C ARG A 44 13.70 -32.42 -18.32
N ALA A 45 13.25 -31.28 -17.83
CA ALA A 45 12.85 -30.18 -18.68
C ALA A 45 14.06 -29.43 -19.23
N GLU A 46 13.93 -28.90 -20.43
CA GLU A 46 14.98 -28.09 -21.05
C GLU A 46 15.19 -26.79 -20.28
N ILE A 47 16.44 -26.52 -19.91
CA ILE A 47 16.87 -25.25 -19.35
C ILE A 47 17.25 -24.35 -20.53
N LEU A 48 16.44 -23.32 -20.76
CA LEU A 48 16.71 -22.36 -21.82
C LEU A 48 17.87 -21.46 -21.39
N PRO A 49 18.84 -21.20 -22.28
CA PRO A 49 20.03 -20.45 -21.94
C PRO A 49 19.70 -19.02 -21.51
N LEU A 50 20.66 -18.40 -20.83
CA LEU A 50 20.67 -16.99 -20.47
C LEU A 50 20.35 -16.14 -21.70
N THR A 51 19.18 -15.55 -21.75
CA THR A 51 18.79 -14.67 -22.85
C THR A 51 18.46 -13.28 -22.33
N SER A 52 19.49 -12.44 -22.23
CA SER A 52 19.29 -11.00 -22.06
C SER A 52 18.83 -10.30 -23.34
N THR A 53 18.93 -10.99 -24.48
CA THR A 53 18.84 -10.37 -25.81
C THR A 53 17.69 -10.86 -26.67
N SER A 54 16.87 -11.81 -26.20
CA SER A 54 15.81 -12.40 -27.04
C SER A 54 14.45 -11.70 -26.93
N GLU A 55 14.32 -10.71 -26.06
CA GLU A 55 13.10 -9.92 -25.94
C GLU A 55 13.36 -8.50 -26.43
N VAL A 56 12.76 -8.14 -27.54
CA VAL A 56 12.68 -6.75 -27.97
C VAL A 56 11.62 -6.07 -27.09
N PHE A 57 12.04 -5.09 -26.32
CA PHE A 57 11.13 -4.28 -25.52
C PHE A 57 10.37 -3.30 -26.42
N VAL A 58 9.08 -3.18 -26.15
CA VAL A 58 8.28 -2.10 -26.72
C VAL A 58 8.62 -0.82 -25.97
N PRO A 59 9.01 0.26 -26.66
CA PRO A 59 9.28 1.53 -25.99
C PRO A 59 8.05 1.99 -25.20
N PRO A 60 8.18 2.39 -23.92
CA PRO A 60 7.07 2.84 -23.12
C PRO A 60 6.45 4.11 -23.69
N ARG A 61 5.12 4.19 -23.68
CA ARG A 61 4.37 5.41 -24.01
C ARG A 61 4.07 6.15 -22.72
N GLY A 62 4.51 7.40 -22.61
CA GLY A 62 4.27 8.24 -21.45
C GLY A 62 5.41 8.29 -20.45
N ARG A 63 5.13 8.59 -19.18
CA ARG A 63 6.16 8.63 -18.13
C ARG A 63 6.70 7.24 -17.88
N ALA A 64 7.97 7.05 -18.19
CA ALA A 64 8.70 5.90 -17.69
C ALA A 64 8.76 6.01 -16.16
N PHE A 65 8.29 4.99 -15.45
CA PHE A 65 8.69 4.82 -14.06
C PHE A 65 10.18 4.58 -14.01
N ASN A 66 10.85 5.05 -12.97
CA ASN A 66 12.24 4.71 -12.75
C ASN A 66 12.34 3.18 -12.70
N LYS A 67 13.02 2.63 -13.70
CA LYS A 67 13.21 1.20 -13.82
C LYS A 67 14.17 0.75 -12.73
N PHE A 68 13.67 -0.07 -11.81
CA PHE A 68 14.50 -0.69 -10.77
C PHE A 68 14.88 -2.13 -11.08
N SER A 69 14.30 -2.73 -12.13
CA SER A 69 14.71 -4.04 -12.56
C SER A 69 15.83 -3.92 -13.57
N PHE A 70 16.88 -4.67 -13.33
CA PHE A 70 17.93 -4.87 -14.32
C PHE A 70 17.47 -5.97 -15.28
N ASP A 71 17.77 -5.84 -16.56
CA ASP A 71 17.69 -6.96 -17.48
C ASP A 71 18.82 -7.93 -17.15
N PHE A 72 18.59 -8.72 -16.10
CA PHE A 72 19.48 -9.80 -15.80
C PHE A 72 19.28 -10.90 -16.83
N PRO A 73 20.36 -11.37 -17.45
CA PRO A 73 20.33 -12.64 -18.12
C PRO A 73 20.12 -13.72 -17.04
N GLU A 74 18.92 -14.24 -16.93
CA GLU A 74 18.64 -15.39 -16.08
C GLU A 74 18.27 -16.62 -16.89
N PRO A 75 18.69 -17.82 -16.47
CA PRO A 75 18.22 -19.05 -17.07
C PRO A 75 16.72 -19.21 -16.75
N SER A 76 15.97 -19.79 -17.68
CA SER A 76 14.54 -19.96 -17.53
C SER A 76 14.07 -21.33 -17.98
N VAL A 77 12.91 -21.75 -17.46
CA VAL A 77 12.26 -23.03 -17.76
C VAL A 77 10.85 -22.78 -18.29
N ALA A 78 10.48 -23.48 -19.35
CA ALA A 78 9.13 -23.43 -19.91
C ALA A 78 8.17 -24.32 -19.11
N PHE A 79 7.01 -23.77 -18.74
CA PHE A 79 5.93 -24.51 -18.09
C PHE A 79 4.58 -23.83 -18.38
N ASP A 80 3.55 -24.59 -18.78
CA ASP A 80 2.17 -24.13 -19.05
C ASP A 80 2.10 -22.88 -19.97
N ASN A 81 2.87 -22.87 -21.06
CA ASN A 81 2.99 -21.77 -22.04
C ASN A 81 3.59 -20.46 -21.48
N LEU A 82 4.20 -20.53 -20.32
CA LEU A 82 4.95 -19.44 -19.70
C LEU A 82 6.41 -19.86 -19.53
N ARG A 83 7.30 -18.89 -19.30
CA ARG A 83 8.69 -19.14 -18.97
C ARG A 83 9.01 -18.54 -17.62
N PHE A 84 9.69 -19.30 -16.78
CA PHE A 84 9.99 -18.96 -15.40
C PHE A 84 11.50 -18.86 -15.17
N GLY A 85 11.94 -17.73 -14.65
CA GLY A 85 13.30 -17.49 -14.17
C GLY A 85 13.25 -16.90 -12.76
N PHE A 86 14.42 -16.86 -12.10
CA PHE A 86 14.47 -16.38 -10.71
C PHE A 86 15.72 -15.55 -10.46
N ILE A 87 15.56 -14.51 -9.66
CA ILE A 87 16.64 -13.64 -9.18
C ILE A 87 16.56 -13.59 -7.65
N VAL A 88 17.71 -13.62 -6.99
CA VAL A 88 17.84 -13.45 -5.55
C VAL A 88 18.66 -12.21 -5.27
N PHE A 89 18.15 -11.33 -4.44
CA PHE A 89 18.89 -10.16 -3.98
C PHE A 89 19.44 -10.44 -2.58
N GLY A 90 20.75 -10.43 -2.45
CA GLY A 90 21.47 -10.49 -1.20
C GLY A 90 21.67 -9.12 -0.56
N ARG A 91 22.59 -9.03 0.39
CA ARG A 91 22.97 -7.75 0.99
C ARG A 91 23.81 -6.90 0.03
N ASP A 92 24.65 -7.54 -0.76
CA ASP A 92 25.65 -6.92 -1.61
C ASP A 92 25.19 -6.75 -3.06
N ASN A 93 24.44 -7.72 -3.62
CA ASN A 93 24.08 -7.70 -5.04
C ASN A 93 22.85 -8.55 -5.37
N ALA A 94 22.42 -8.46 -6.64
CA ALA A 94 21.41 -9.31 -7.25
C ALA A 94 22.09 -10.45 -8.02
N TYR A 95 21.56 -11.64 -7.90
CA TYR A 95 22.12 -12.85 -8.49
C TYR A 95 21.06 -13.64 -9.24
N ALA A 96 21.40 -14.09 -10.45
CA ALA A 96 20.66 -15.10 -11.17
C ALA A 96 21.07 -16.51 -10.73
N MET A 97 20.29 -17.51 -11.07
CA MET A 97 20.65 -18.92 -10.88
C MET A 97 21.90 -19.26 -11.73
N ASP A 98 22.82 -20.08 -11.20
CA ASP A 98 23.91 -20.63 -12.02
C ASP A 98 23.34 -21.71 -12.95
N PRO A 99 23.36 -21.52 -14.27
CA PRO A 99 22.84 -22.50 -15.22
C PRO A 99 23.53 -23.87 -15.13
N HIS A 100 24.79 -23.92 -14.69
CA HIS A 100 25.53 -25.16 -14.50
C HIS A 100 25.12 -25.92 -13.22
N GLY A 101 24.54 -25.22 -12.24
CA GLY A 101 24.00 -25.81 -11.00
C GLY A 101 22.50 -26.01 -11.01
N MET A 102 21.83 -25.78 -12.14
CA MET A 102 20.39 -25.79 -12.27
C MET A 102 19.86 -27.14 -12.79
N GLU A 103 18.79 -27.62 -12.18
CA GLU A 103 18.03 -28.79 -12.60
C GLU A 103 16.54 -28.46 -12.63
N ALA A 104 15.85 -28.88 -13.70
CA ALA A 104 14.41 -28.78 -13.81
C ALA A 104 13.82 -30.17 -14.05
N THR A 105 12.95 -30.62 -13.17
CA THR A 105 12.39 -31.97 -13.16
C THR A 105 10.87 -31.90 -13.13
N ALA A 106 10.23 -32.61 -14.08
CA ALA A 106 8.78 -32.76 -14.09
C ALA A 106 8.32 -33.52 -12.84
N THR A 107 7.22 -33.06 -12.24
CA THR A 107 6.57 -33.71 -11.09
C THR A 107 5.10 -33.98 -11.43
N PRO A 108 4.39 -34.88 -10.72
CA PRO A 108 2.97 -35.05 -10.95
C PRO A 108 2.20 -33.72 -10.81
N GLY A 109 1.67 -33.22 -11.93
CA GLY A 109 0.94 -31.94 -11.97
C GLY A 109 1.80 -30.68 -11.85
N GLY A 110 3.13 -30.76 -12.07
CA GLY A 110 3.98 -29.58 -11.89
C GLY A 110 5.42 -29.77 -12.35
N MET A 111 6.28 -28.89 -11.86
CA MET A 111 7.71 -28.90 -12.11
C MET A 111 8.47 -28.43 -10.87
N ARG A 112 9.56 -29.10 -10.56
CA ARG A 112 10.52 -28.67 -9.55
C ARG A 112 11.76 -28.14 -10.24
N ILE A 113 12.14 -26.90 -9.90
CA ILE A 113 13.39 -26.29 -10.35
C ILE A 113 14.28 -26.18 -9.12
N ALA A 114 15.48 -26.72 -9.21
CA ALA A 114 16.49 -26.63 -8.17
C ALA A 114 17.76 -26.01 -8.75
N CYS A 115 18.39 -25.15 -7.98
CA CYS A 115 19.66 -24.54 -8.36
C CYS A 115 20.61 -24.59 -7.18
N LYS A 116 21.87 -24.94 -7.45
CA LYS A 116 22.99 -24.83 -6.53
C LYS A 116 23.98 -23.82 -7.08
N GLY A 117 24.15 -22.71 -6.35
CA GLY A 117 24.98 -21.59 -6.76
C GLY A 117 24.20 -20.49 -7.51
N PHE A 118 24.70 -19.31 -7.40
CA PHE A 118 24.21 -18.10 -8.05
C PHE A 118 25.31 -17.45 -8.87
N THR A 119 24.92 -16.65 -9.86
CA THR A 119 25.87 -15.93 -10.72
C THR A 119 25.48 -14.49 -10.95
N TRP A 120 26.47 -13.65 -11.22
CA TRP A 120 26.33 -12.26 -11.62
C TRP A 120 27.34 -11.94 -12.74
N ALA A 121 27.20 -10.76 -13.35
CA ALA A 121 28.11 -10.28 -14.40
C ALA A 121 28.34 -11.30 -15.54
N GLY A 122 27.26 -11.90 -16.05
CA GLY A 122 27.37 -12.88 -17.15
C GLY A 122 28.03 -14.20 -16.76
N GLY A 123 28.03 -14.55 -15.47
CA GLY A 123 28.62 -15.77 -14.94
C GLY A 123 30.08 -15.64 -14.49
N GLN A 124 30.64 -14.45 -14.53
CA GLN A 124 32.00 -14.18 -14.05
C GLN A 124 32.10 -14.17 -12.52
N GLU A 125 31.06 -13.64 -11.86
CA GLU A 125 30.93 -13.66 -10.40
C GLU A 125 30.03 -14.80 -9.96
N LYS A 126 30.41 -15.50 -8.91
CA LYS A 126 29.67 -16.61 -8.34
C LYS A 126 29.45 -16.42 -6.86
N HIS A 127 28.29 -16.88 -6.39
CA HIS A 127 27.93 -16.85 -4.97
C HIS A 127 27.33 -18.20 -4.56
N ASP A 128 27.71 -18.68 -3.38
CA ASP A 128 27.18 -19.93 -2.85
C ASP A 128 25.75 -19.73 -2.34
N GLY A 129 24.93 -20.73 -2.59
CA GLY A 129 23.55 -20.75 -2.13
C GLY A 129 22.71 -21.78 -2.85
N THR A 130 21.43 -21.81 -2.55
CA THR A 130 20.47 -22.72 -3.17
C THR A 130 19.15 -22.01 -3.43
N LEU A 131 18.52 -22.38 -4.52
CA LEU A 131 17.13 -22.00 -4.82
C LEU A 131 16.35 -23.25 -5.18
N VAL A 132 15.14 -23.36 -4.63
CA VAL A 132 14.16 -24.37 -5.03
C VAL A 132 12.86 -23.67 -5.35
N ALA A 133 12.39 -23.82 -6.59
CA ALA A 133 11.05 -23.38 -6.99
C ALA A 133 10.16 -24.60 -7.29
N GLN A 134 8.89 -24.50 -6.91
CA GLN A 134 7.84 -25.45 -7.21
C GLN A 134 6.80 -24.74 -8.07
N LEU A 135 6.63 -25.19 -9.29
CA LEU A 135 5.54 -24.79 -10.17
C LEU A 135 4.48 -25.88 -10.12
N ARG A 136 3.26 -25.53 -9.71
CA ARG A 136 2.14 -26.46 -9.65
C ARG A 136 1.03 -26.01 -10.58
N LYS A 137 0.59 -26.91 -11.46
CA LYS A 137 -0.57 -26.66 -12.31
C LYS A 137 -1.83 -26.70 -11.46
N THR A 138 -2.66 -25.67 -11.60
CA THR A 138 -4.01 -25.61 -11.03
C THR A 138 -5.04 -25.85 -12.13
N ALA A 139 -6.33 -25.85 -11.81
CA ALA A 139 -7.39 -26.02 -12.80
C ALA A 139 -7.39 -24.89 -13.86
N ASP A 140 -6.96 -23.71 -13.47
CA ASP A 140 -7.03 -22.46 -14.24
C ASP A 140 -5.68 -21.75 -14.44
N GLY A 141 -4.56 -22.32 -13.94
CA GLY A 141 -3.27 -21.69 -14.09
C GLY A 141 -2.12 -22.37 -13.36
N VAL A 142 -1.24 -21.57 -12.72
CA VAL A 142 0.00 -22.02 -12.11
C VAL A 142 0.21 -21.35 -10.75
N ASP A 143 0.55 -22.16 -9.75
CA ASP A 143 1.07 -21.69 -8.46
C ASP A 143 2.61 -21.77 -8.47
N ILE A 144 3.25 -20.73 -7.94
CA ILE A 144 4.71 -20.57 -7.87
C ILE A 144 5.10 -20.43 -6.41
N GLU A 145 5.88 -21.35 -5.89
CA GLU A 145 6.50 -21.27 -4.55
C GLU A 145 8.02 -21.31 -4.69
N VAL A 146 8.72 -20.43 -3.98
CA VAL A 146 10.18 -20.36 -4.06
C VAL A 146 10.79 -20.34 -2.66
N THR A 147 11.89 -21.07 -2.50
CA THR A 147 12.75 -20.94 -1.32
C THR A 147 14.17 -20.68 -1.80
N ALA A 148 14.77 -19.61 -1.33
CA ALA A 148 16.17 -19.26 -1.59
C ALA A 148 16.96 -19.21 -0.28
N THR A 149 18.21 -19.69 -0.31
CA THR A 149 19.13 -19.66 0.82
C THR A 149 20.50 -19.18 0.35
N MET A 150 21.10 -18.25 1.09
CA MET A 150 22.46 -17.76 0.87
C MET A 150 23.25 -17.81 2.17
N ASP A 151 24.53 -17.61 2.12
CA ASP A 151 25.38 -17.44 3.33
C ASP A 151 25.26 -16.03 3.94
N GLN A 152 24.67 -15.10 3.21
CA GLN A 152 24.29 -13.74 3.62
C GLN A 152 22.77 -13.57 3.70
N PRO A 153 22.23 -12.47 4.29
CA PRO A 153 20.80 -12.19 4.29
C PRO A 153 20.22 -12.09 2.89
N VAL A 154 19.12 -12.82 2.66
CA VAL A 154 18.31 -12.70 1.45
C VAL A 154 17.33 -11.55 1.64
N LYS A 155 17.44 -10.51 0.82
CA LYS A 155 16.58 -9.31 0.90
C LYS A 155 15.34 -9.40 0.04
N THR A 156 15.49 -9.89 -1.21
CA THR A 156 14.33 -10.17 -2.07
C THR A 156 14.53 -11.47 -2.85
N VAL A 157 13.40 -12.08 -3.22
CA VAL A 157 13.34 -13.12 -4.24
C VAL A 157 12.35 -12.68 -5.31
N THR A 158 12.79 -12.67 -6.55
CA THR A 158 11.98 -12.29 -7.70
C THR A 158 11.73 -13.50 -8.58
N SER A 159 10.44 -13.82 -8.82
CA SER A 159 10.04 -14.76 -9.86
C SER A 159 9.78 -13.97 -11.15
N ILE A 160 10.49 -14.29 -12.21
CA ILE A 160 10.34 -13.67 -13.53
C ILE A 160 9.47 -14.58 -14.39
N VAL A 161 8.37 -14.04 -14.90
CA VAL A 161 7.42 -14.75 -15.74
C VAL A 161 7.33 -14.07 -17.10
N ARG A 162 7.63 -14.81 -18.18
CA ARG A 162 7.54 -14.32 -19.55
C ARG A 162 6.42 -15.02 -20.31
N GLY A 163 5.93 -14.36 -21.36
CA GLY A 163 4.82 -14.85 -22.16
C GLY A 163 3.45 -14.49 -21.58
N VAL A 164 3.41 -13.59 -20.61
CA VAL A 164 2.16 -13.05 -20.07
C VAL A 164 1.54 -12.12 -21.12
N PRO A 165 0.27 -12.32 -21.54
CA PRO A 165 -0.32 -11.53 -22.62
C PRO A 165 -0.42 -10.05 -22.24
N ARG A 166 -0.10 -9.16 -23.19
CA ARG A 166 -0.29 -7.71 -23.02
C ARG A 166 -1.76 -7.34 -23.15
N GLY A 167 -2.20 -6.37 -22.36
CA GLY A 167 -3.60 -5.95 -22.38
C GLY A 167 -3.86 -4.75 -21.47
N LYS A 168 -5.13 -4.51 -21.22
CA LYS A 168 -5.53 -3.53 -20.19
C LYS A 168 -5.27 -4.12 -18.81
N LEU A 169 -4.76 -3.30 -17.90
CA LEU A 169 -4.40 -3.71 -16.55
C LEU A 169 -5.36 -3.08 -15.54
N SER A 170 -5.82 -3.86 -14.60
CA SER A 170 -6.54 -3.44 -13.41
C SER A 170 -5.79 -3.93 -12.17
N SER A 171 -5.68 -3.10 -11.14
CA SER A 171 -5.02 -3.42 -9.87
C SER A 171 -5.97 -3.28 -8.70
N SER A 172 -5.89 -4.19 -7.72
CA SER A 172 -6.70 -4.16 -6.48
C SER A 172 -8.21 -3.94 -6.71
N GLY A 173 -8.74 -4.40 -7.83
CA GLY A 173 -10.16 -4.27 -8.17
C GLY A 173 -10.56 -2.93 -8.82
N GLY A 174 -9.61 -2.11 -9.23
CA GLY A 174 -9.85 -0.85 -9.94
C GLY A 174 -10.32 -1.00 -11.38
N ASP A 175 -10.51 0.12 -12.06
CA ASP A 175 -10.85 0.15 -13.47
C ASP A 175 -9.68 -0.34 -14.35
N PHE A 176 -10.00 -0.90 -15.51
CA PHE A 176 -9.02 -1.32 -16.49
C PHE A 176 -8.45 -0.13 -17.25
N ALA A 177 -7.14 0.09 -17.16
CA ALA A 177 -6.40 1.07 -17.93
C ALA A 177 -5.62 0.42 -19.07
N ASP A 178 -5.59 1.04 -20.24
CA ASP A 178 -4.77 0.56 -21.35
C ASP A 178 -3.31 0.98 -21.15
N VAL A 179 -2.54 0.05 -20.63
CA VAL A 179 -1.11 0.20 -20.34
C VAL A 179 -0.25 -0.82 -21.08
N ARG A 180 -0.79 -1.43 -22.14
CA ARG A 180 -0.14 -2.53 -22.86
C ARG A 180 1.26 -2.23 -23.40
N ASP A 181 1.56 -0.95 -23.64
CA ASP A 181 2.84 -0.49 -24.16
C ASP A 181 3.65 0.26 -23.08
N ASN A 182 3.22 0.21 -21.81
CA ASN A 182 3.85 0.92 -20.71
C ASN A 182 4.54 -0.03 -19.75
N GLU A 183 5.67 0.41 -19.19
CA GLU A 183 6.19 -0.20 -17.96
C GLU A 183 5.28 0.20 -16.79
N VAL A 184 4.89 -0.78 -15.96
CA VAL A 184 4.03 -0.55 -14.79
C VAL A 184 4.64 -1.22 -13.57
N LEU A 185 4.90 -0.46 -12.53
CA LEU A 185 5.29 -0.96 -11.21
C LEU A 185 4.14 -0.78 -10.23
N LEU A 186 3.70 -1.87 -9.61
CA LEU A 186 2.67 -1.91 -8.59
C LEU A 186 3.28 -2.41 -7.27
N GLY A 187 3.02 -1.71 -6.16
CA GLY A 187 3.58 -2.04 -4.85
C GLY A 187 2.52 -2.20 -3.76
N TYR A 188 2.65 -3.26 -2.97
CA TYR A 188 1.84 -3.56 -1.78
C TYR A 188 2.73 -3.61 -0.53
N PRO A 189 2.25 -3.21 0.64
CA PRO A 189 1.01 -2.47 0.92
C PRO A 189 1.16 -1.01 0.48
N PHE A 190 0.09 -0.39 0.07
CA PHE A 190 -0.05 0.96 -0.45
C PHE A 190 1.25 1.79 -0.56
N GLY A 191 2.01 1.57 -1.64
CA GLY A 191 3.31 2.21 -1.86
C GLY A 191 4.55 1.38 -1.53
N GLY A 192 4.42 0.28 -0.78
CA GLY A 192 5.46 -0.78 -0.60
C GLY A 192 6.89 -0.32 -0.34
N GLY A 193 7.11 0.69 0.49
CA GLY A 193 8.42 1.28 0.78
C GLY A 193 8.73 2.53 -0.04
N ASP A 194 7.86 2.91 -0.98
CA ASP A 194 7.92 4.19 -1.66
C ASP A 194 6.50 4.70 -1.86
N LEU A 195 6.02 5.50 -0.91
CA LEU A 195 4.66 6.01 -0.84
C LEU A 195 4.20 6.77 -2.10
N PHE A 196 5.12 7.22 -2.94
CA PHE A 196 4.82 8.19 -3.99
C PHE A 196 5.26 7.77 -5.40
N ASN A 197 6.06 6.71 -5.57
CA ASN A 197 6.67 6.36 -6.85
C ASN A 197 6.15 5.05 -7.49
N ALA A 198 5.49 4.17 -6.73
CA ALA A 198 4.85 2.96 -7.26
C ALA A 198 3.34 3.12 -7.27
N GLY A 199 2.66 2.58 -8.25
CA GLY A 199 1.22 2.42 -8.21
C GLY A 199 0.83 1.61 -6.97
N GLY A 200 -0.03 2.16 -6.10
CA GLY A 200 -0.38 1.53 -4.83
C GLY A 200 -1.32 0.34 -5.00
N LEU A 201 -0.94 -0.80 -4.42
CA LEU A 201 -1.83 -1.95 -4.25
C LEU A 201 -2.42 -1.94 -2.84
N THR A 202 -3.72 -1.82 -2.73
CA THR A 202 -4.42 -2.02 -1.46
C THR A 202 -4.53 -3.50 -1.09
N THR A 203 -4.39 -4.38 -2.08
CA THR A 203 -4.27 -5.83 -1.93
C THR A 203 -3.46 -6.39 -3.10
N PRO A 204 -2.61 -7.42 -2.90
CA PRO A 204 -1.63 -7.84 -3.91
C PRO A 204 -2.24 -8.68 -5.03
N VAL A 205 -3.10 -8.05 -5.84
CA VAL A 205 -3.72 -8.65 -7.03
C VAL A 205 -3.75 -7.66 -8.20
N ALA A 206 -3.40 -8.17 -9.38
CA ALA A 206 -3.54 -7.48 -10.65
C ALA A 206 -4.22 -8.39 -11.68
N VAL A 207 -5.02 -7.82 -12.56
CA VAL A 207 -5.75 -8.54 -13.62
C VAL A 207 -5.45 -7.90 -14.96
N ILE A 208 -5.05 -8.72 -15.92
CA ILE A 208 -4.79 -8.33 -17.30
C ILE A 208 -5.97 -8.78 -18.15
N GLN A 209 -6.60 -7.86 -18.88
CA GLN A 209 -7.57 -8.15 -19.92
C GLN A 209 -6.86 -8.16 -21.27
N SER A 210 -6.61 -9.35 -21.81
CA SER A 210 -5.96 -9.54 -23.13
C SER A 210 -6.94 -9.54 -24.29
N ALA A 211 -8.19 -9.97 -24.05
CA ALA A 211 -9.34 -9.92 -24.95
C ALA A 211 -10.63 -9.76 -24.14
N ASP A 212 -11.77 -9.56 -24.78
CA ASP A 212 -13.04 -9.24 -24.11
C ASP A 212 -13.50 -10.28 -23.07
N ASP A 213 -13.15 -11.55 -23.27
CA ASP A 213 -13.48 -12.67 -22.37
C ASP A 213 -12.24 -13.42 -21.85
N ALA A 214 -11.07 -12.81 -21.94
CA ALA A 214 -9.79 -13.44 -21.56
C ALA A 214 -9.06 -12.58 -20.53
N TYR A 215 -9.12 -13.01 -19.28
CA TYR A 215 -8.50 -12.35 -18.14
C TYR A 215 -7.44 -13.24 -17.51
N MET A 216 -6.29 -12.67 -17.24
CA MET A 216 -5.23 -13.32 -16.47
C MET A 216 -5.05 -12.57 -15.15
N THR A 217 -5.16 -13.31 -14.06
CA THR A 217 -4.97 -12.80 -12.70
C THR A 217 -3.59 -13.17 -12.20
N ILE A 218 -2.91 -12.22 -11.58
CA ILE A 218 -1.66 -12.42 -10.85
C ILE A 218 -1.91 -11.98 -9.42
N SER A 219 -1.75 -12.86 -8.45
CA SER A 219 -1.99 -12.58 -7.04
C SER A 219 -0.98 -13.24 -6.13
N SER A 220 -0.67 -12.59 -5.00
CA SER A 220 0.05 -13.22 -3.90
C SER A 220 -0.94 -13.81 -2.90
N LEU A 221 -0.70 -15.06 -2.47
CA LEU A 221 -1.46 -15.74 -1.43
C LEU A 221 -0.76 -15.65 -0.06
N ASP A 222 0.02 -14.62 0.15
CA ASP A 222 0.66 -14.35 1.42
C ASP A 222 -0.36 -13.89 2.48
N ASP A 223 -0.28 -14.49 3.65
CA ASP A 223 -1.10 -14.19 4.83
C ASP A 223 -0.49 -13.13 5.78
N LYS A 224 0.57 -12.45 5.32
CA LYS A 224 1.26 -11.41 6.07
C LYS A 224 1.37 -10.11 5.31
N VAL A 225 1.38 -9.02 6.07
CA VAL A 225 1.67 -7.68 5.53
C VAL A 225 3.18 -7.52 5.38
N ARG A 226 3.66 -7.55 4.15
CA ARG A 226 5.06 -7.31 3.77
C ARG A 226 5.14 -6.95 2.30
N THR A 227 6.24 -6.37 1.91
CA THR A 227 6.41 -5.81 0.57
C THR A 227 6.28 -6.87 -0.52
N LYS A 228 5.38 -6.61 -1.46
CA LYS A 228 5.21 -7.34 -2.71
C LYS A 228 5.08 -6.35 -3.84
N ARG A 229 5.82 -6.60 -4.92
CA ARG A 229 5.74 -5.74 -6.11
C ARG A 229 5.48 -6.58 -7.34
N MET A 230 4.76 -6.01 -8.29
CA MET A 230 4.56 -6.57 -9.62
C MET A 230 5.08 -5.55 -10.63
N TYR A 231 6.10 -5.91 -11.38
CA TYR A 231 6.63 -5.06 -12.43
C TYR A 231 6.33 -5.68 -13.79
N PHE A 232 5.64 -4.95 -14.63
CA PHE A 232 5.24 -5.33 -15.98
C PHE A 232 6.10 -4.58 -16.98
N ALA A 233 6.93 -5.28 -17.72
CA ALA A 233 7.73 -4.73 -18.81
C ALA A 233 7.20 -5.26 -20.16
N PRO A 234 6.76 -4.40 -21.08
CA PRO A 234 6.21 -4.85 -22.37
C PRO A 234 7.32 -5.35 -23.30
N GLY A 235 7.09 -6.48 -23.94
CA GLY A 235 7.94 -7.08 -24.95
C GLY A 235 7.14 -7.52 -26.19
N GLU A 236 7.79 -7.94 -27.27
CA GLU A 236 7.11 -8.37 -28.50
C GLU A 236 6.20 -9.59 -28.26
N ASN A 237 6.63 -10.53 -27.43
CA ASN A 237 5.93 -11.79 -27.16
C ASN A 237 5.07 -11.74 -25.89
N GLY A 238 4.72 -10.55 -25.38
CA GLY A 238 3.96 -10.39 -24.15
C GLY A 238 4.68 -9.53 -23.12
N TYR A 239 4.17 -9.50 -21.89
CA TYR A 239 4.90 -8.92 -20.77
C TYR A 239 5.97 -9.90 -20.24
N LYS A 240 7.11 -9.34 -19.85
CA LYS A 240 7.95 -9.88 -18.78
C LYS A 240 7.39 -9.33 -17.48
N VAL A 241 6.95 -10.19 -16.58
CA VAL A 241 6.44 -9.82 -15.28
C VAL A 241 7.42 -10.25 -14.20
N GLU A 242 7.80 -9.32 -13.33
CA GLU A 242 8.62 -9.61 -12.16
C GLU A 242 7.73 -9.61 -10.92
N LEU A 243 7.65 -10.74 -10.25
CA LEU A 243 6.91 -10.95 -9.00
C LEU A 243 7.92 -10.87 -7.85
N ILE A 244 8.03 -9.70 -7.25
CA ILE A 244 9.05 -9.38 -6.27
C ILE A 244 8.49 -9.57 -4.87
N HIS A 245 9.12 -10.45 -4.09
CA HIS A 245 8.85 -10.63 -2.67
C HIS A 245 10.04 -10.13 -1.86
N GLU A 246 9.82 -9.18 -0.97
CA GLU A 246 10.83 -8.63 -0.09
C GLU A 246 10.67 -9.23 1.32
N GLY A 247 11.77 -9.57 1.95
CA GLY A 247 11.78 -10.04 3.34
C GLY A 247 11.45 -8.93 4.32
N GLU A 248 11.02 -9.30 5.50
CA GLU A 248 10.79 -8.38 6.60
C GLU A 248 12.11 -7.66 6.97
N GLY A 249 12.10 -6.32 6.91
CA GLY A 249 13.29 -5.49 7.09
C GLY A 249 13.99 -5.65 8.45
N TRP A 250 13.23 -6.01 9.48
CA TRP A 250 13.72 -6.27 10.83
C TRP A 250 14.31 -7.66 11.05
N LEU A 251 14.33 -8.50 10.00
CA LEU A 251 14.86 -9.86 10.04
C LEU A 251 16.01 -10.04 9.06
N ASP A 252 17.18 -10.44 9.54
CA ASP A 252 18.35 -10.80 8.72
C ASP A 252 18.31 -12.30 8.36
N GLN A 253 17.33 -12.71 7.57
CA GLN A 253 17.13 -14.11 7.22
C GLN A 253 18.05 -14.54 6.07
N LYS A 254 18.82 -15.61 6.28
CA LYS A 254 19.62 -16.27 5.23
C LYS A 254 18.79 -17.19 4.32
N THR A 255 17.58 -17.55 4.76
CA THR A 255 16.63 -18.36 3.98
C THR A 255 15.31 -17.61 3.87
N MET A 256 14.87 -17.38 2.65
CA MET A 256 13.59 -16.77 2.37
C MET A 256 12.66 -17.79 1.70
N ARG A 257 11.49 -17.99 2.30
CA ARG A 257 10.37 -18.69 1.69
C ARG A 257 9.39 -17.68 1.14
N VAL A 258 9.24 -17.65 -0.17
CA VAL A 258 8.25 -16.82 -0.85
C VAL A 258 6.90 -17.53 -0.78
N PRO A 259 5.88 -16.91 -0.21
CA PRO A 259 4.52 -17.43 -0.28
C PRO A 259 4.04 -17.56 -1.72
N THR A 260 3.04 -18.40 -1.93
CA THR A 260 2.54 -18.70 -3.26
C THR A 260 2.16 -17.44 -4.04
N TRP A 261 2.78 -17.27 -5.20
CA TRP A 261 2.24 -16.45 -6.27
C TRP A 261 1.35 -17.31 -7.15
N ARG A 262 0.15 -16.82 -7.46
CA ARG A 262 -0.79 -17.50 -8.33
C ARG A 262 -1.00 -16.73 -9.62
N ILE A 263 -0.88 -17.42 -10.74
CA ILE A 263 -1.29 -16.94 -12.05
C ILE A 263 -2.48 -17.80 -12.49
N SER A 264 -3.65 -17.19 -12.72
CA SER A 264 -4.85 -17.90 -13.13
C SER A 264 -5.53 -17.21 -14.31
N ARG A 265 -6.35 -17.97 -15.05
CA ARG A 265 -7.11 -17.49 -16.22
C ARG A 265 -8.59 -17.58 -15.91
N THR A 266 -9.30 -16.49 -16.15
CA THR A 266 -10.75 -16.41 -15.92
C THR A 266 -11.45 -15.78 -17.12
N LYS A 267 -12.76 -15.92 -17.18
CA LYS A 267 -13.60 -15.32 -18.25
C LYS A 267 -14.16 -13.95 -17.85
N THR A 268 -14.13 -13.62 -16.57
CA THR A 268 -14.66 -12.35 -16.07
C THR A 268 -13.75 -11.75 -15.00
N PRO A 269 -13.67 -10.43 -14.90
CA PRO A 269 -12.88 -9.79 -13.86
C PRO A 269 -13.45 -10.02 -12.46
N GLU A 270 -14.78 -10.15 -12.32
CA GLU A 270 -15.42 -10.46 -11.05
C GLU A 270 -14.93 -11.81 -10.48
N ALA A 271 -14.84 -12.85 -11.32
CA ALA A 271 -14.32 -14.16 -10.90
C ALA A 271 -12.83 -14.08 -10.50
N ALA A 272 -12.05 -13.27 -11.22
CA ALA A 272 -10.63 -13.05 -10.93
C ALA A 272 -10.43 -12.44 -9.54
N TYR A 273 -11.19 -11.42 -9.22
CA TYR A 273 -11.10 -10.74 -7.93
C TYR A 273 -11.74 -11.52 -6.79
N ALA A 274 -12.86 -12.22 -7.05
CA ALA A 274 -13.58 -12.98 -6.02
C ALA A 274 -12.70 -14.02 -5.31
N ALA A 275 -11.89 -14.77 -6.07
CA ALA A 275 -11.00 -15.78 -5.51
C ALA A 275 -9.93 -15.17 -4.58
N HIS A 276 -9.35 -14.03 -4.98
CA HIS A 276 -8.37 -13.34 -4.17
C HIS A 276 -8.97 -12.74 -2.89
N TYR A 277 -10.10 -12.03 -3.00
CA TYR A 277 -10.76 -11.43 -1.84
C TYR A 277 -11.25 -12.47 -0.83
N GLU A 278 -11.72 -13.63 -1.29
CA GLU A 278 -12.10 -14.71 -0.38
C GLU A 278 -10.88 -15.31 0.33
N HIS A 279 -9.73 -15.39 -0.37
CA HIS A 279 -8.48 -15.81 0.25
C HIS A 279 -8.07 -14.86 1.39
N ILE A 280 -7.96 -13.55 1.12
CA ILE A 280 -7.52 -12.57 2.13
C ILE A 280 -8.53 -12.45 3.28
N ARG A 281 -9.84 -12.54 3.01
CA ARG A 281 -10.87 -12.56 4.04
C ARG A 281 -10.62 -13.69 5.05
N THR A 282 -10.25 -14.85 4.56
CA THR A 282 -9.96 -16.02 5.39
C THR A 282 -8.61 -15.87 6.10
N ALA A 283 -7.57 -15.45 5.38
CA ALA A 283 -6.21 -15.30 5.90
C ALA A 283 -6.12 -14.28 7.04
N TYR A 284 -6.80 -13.15 6.89
CA TYR A 284 -6.81 -12.07 7.89
C TYR A 284 -8.04 -12.09 8.82
N HIS A 285 -8.92 -13.10 8.71
CA HIS A 285 -10.11 -13.24 9.58
C HIS A 285 -11.02 -12.02 9.60
N PHE A 286 -11.30 -11.42 8.44
CA PHE A 286 -12.11 -10.19 8.37
C PHE A 286 -13.50 -10.39 8.98
N PRO A 287 -13.89 -9.57 9.97
CA PRO A 287 -15.24 -9.61 10.53
C PRO A 287 -16.24 -8.96 9.55
N ASP A 288 -17.48 -9.44 9.55
CA ASP A 288 -18.56 -8.80 8.78
C ASP A 288 -18.99 -7.49 9.46
N TYR A 289 -19.08 -6.39 8.70
CA TYR A 289 -19.45 -5.08 9.21
C TYR A 289 -20.77 -5.08 9.98
N ALA A 290 -21.74 -5.87 9.53
CA ALA A 290 -23.06 -5.95 10.15
C ALA A 290 -23.02 -6.45 11.59
N THR A 291 -22.06 -7.31 11.93
CA THR A 291 -22.00 -8.02 13.22
C THR A 291 -20.75 -7.72 14.03
N ARG A 292 -19.75 -7.03 13.44
CA ARG A 292 -18.48 -6.78 14.13
C ARG A 292 -18.67 -5.92 15.39
N PRO A 293 -18.03 -6.31 16.51
CA PRO A 293 -18.26 -5.68 17.82
C PRO A 293 -17.65 -4.29 17.95
N ASP A 294 -16.68 -3.95 17.11
CA ASP A 294 -15.99 -2.66 17.09
C ASP A 294 -16.66 -1.59 16.23
N VAL A 295 -17.87 -1.88 15.73
CA VAL A 295 -18.76 -0.91 15.08
C VAL A 295 -19.84 -0.49 16.07
N PRO A 296 -19.75 0.69 16.68
CA PRO A 296 -20.78 1.18 17.57
C PRO A 296 -22.11 1.39 16.80
N ALA A 297 -23.23 1.22 17.49
CA ALA A 297 -24.55 1.30 16.87
C ALA A 297 -24.77 2.62 16.11
N TRP A 298 -24.29 3.74 16.67
CA TRP A 298 -24.43 5.05 16.05
C TRP A 298 -23.75 5.16 14.68
N LEU A 299 -22.66 4.41 14.43
CA LEU A 299 -21.97 4.46 13.12
C LEU A 299 -22.84 3.86 12.01
N ARG A 300 -23.62 2.83 12.32
CA ARG A 300 -24.56 2.23 11.35
C ARG A 300 -25.64 3.22 10.91
N ASP A 301 -25.97 4.16 11.78
CA ASP A 301 -26.96 5.20 11.55
C ASP A 301 -26.38 6.52 11.02
N THR A 302 -25.07 6.62 10.87
CA THR A 302 -24.41 7.83 10.38
C THR A 302 -24.75 8.09 8.91
N ALA A 303 -25.34 9.24 8.63
CA ALA A 303 -25.74 9.68 7.30
C ALA A 303 -24.76 10.69 6.68
N LEU A 304 -23.97 11.39 7.51
CA LEU A 304 -23.06 12.45 7.10
C LEU A 304 -21.79 12.44 7.95
N VAL A 305 -20.64 12.59 7.32
CA VAL A 305 -19.41 13.01 8.00
C VAL A 305 -19.22 14.51 7.75
N LEU A 306 -19.05 15.25 8.82
CA LEU A 306 -18.85 16.69 8.79
C LEU A 306 -17.41 17.02 9.17
N THR A 307 -16.59 17.44 8.23
CA THR A 307 -15.21 17.88 8.51
C THR A 307 -15.19 19.34 8.91
N LEU A 308 -14.73 19.60 10.13
CA LEU A 308 -14.52 20.93 10.68
C LEU A 308 -13.02 21.21 10.71
N HIS A 309 -12.54 21.97 9.74
CA HIS A 309 -11.12 22.26 9.63
C HIS A 309 -10.71 23.36 10.61
N GLY A 310 -9.77 23.05 11.47
CA GLY A 310 -9.29 23.98 12.50
C GLY A 310 -8.21 24.95 12.01
N GLN A 311 -6.96 24.70 12.36
CA GLN A 311 -5.83 25.55 11.99
C GLN A 311 -5.06 25.00 10.79
N HIS A 312 -4.79 25.84 9.82
CA HIS A 312 -3.93 25.55 8.68
C HIS A 312 -2.45 25.43 9.08
N TYR A 313 -1.65 24.66 8.35
CA TYR A 313 -0.22 24.51 8.65
C TYR A 313 0.56 25.82 8.65
N THR A 314 0.12 26.82 7.90
CA THR A 314 0.70 28.18 7.94
C THR A 314 0.42 28.93 9.22
N GLY A 315 -0.41 28.39 10.11
CA GLY A 315 -0.85 29.04 11.35
C GLY A 315 -2.13 29.89 11.19
N TYR A 316 -2.74 29.92 10.02
CA TYR A 316 -4.04 30.56 9.80
C TYR A 316 -5.14 29.70 10.42
N ILE A 317 -6.06 30.30 11.15
CA ILE A 317 -7.19 29.60 11.78
C ILE A 317 -8.41 29.75 10.85
N PHE A 318 -8.88 28.64 10.33
CA PHE A 318 -10.12 28.61 9.55
C PHE A 318 -11.34 28.69 10.44
N ASN A 319 -11.45 27.74 11.38
CA ASN A 319 -12.54 27.69 12.33
C ASN A 319 -11.97 27.40 13.72
N ASP A 320 -12.02 28.36 14.62
CA ASP A 320 -11.75 28.10 16.05
C ASP A 320 -12.85 27.25 16.68
N TYR A 321 -12.68 26.80 17.92
CA TYR A 321 -13.65 25.92 18.58
C TYR A 321 -15.03 26.56 18.76
N ALA A 322 -15.11 27.86 18.94
CA ALA A 322 -16.39 28.57 19.04
C ALA A 322 -17.12 28.58 17.70
N LYS A 323 -16.38 28.82 16.60
CA LYS A 323 -16.90 28.77 15.24
C LYS A 323 -17.34 27.36 14.84
N GLN A 324 -16.54 26.36 15.20
CA GLN A 324 -16.92 24.96 14.97
C GLN A 324 -18.24 24.61 15.68
N LEU A 325 -18.43 25.09 16.92
CA LEU A 325 -19.68 24.88 17.65
C LEU A 325 -20.86 25.64 17.01
N GLU A 326 -20.64 26.85 16.49
CA GLU A 326 -21.66 27.58 15.71
C GLU A 326 -22.10 26.78 14.49
N ILE A 327 -21.14 26.21 13.74
CA ILE A 327 -21.40 25.37 12.59
C ILE A 327 -22.23 24.14 12.99
N LEU A 328 -21.87 23.44 14.09
CA LEU A 328 -22.66 22.31 14.59
C LEU A 328 -24.09 22.68 14.93
N ARG A 329 -24.31 23.85 15.58
CA ARG A 329 -25.66 24.34 15.89
C ARG A 329 -26.48 24.55 14.63
N TRP A 330 -25.90 25.15 13.59
CA TRP A 330 -26.57 25.33 12.31
C TRP A 330 -26.84 23.98 11.62
N VAL A 331 -25.86 23.06 11.56
CA VAL A 331 -26.04 21.73 10.94
C VAL A 331 -27.17 20.97 11.64
N ASN A 332 -27.28 21.09 12.99
CA ASN A 332 -28.35 20.45 13.74
C ASN A 332 -29.75 20.95 13.37
N THR A 333 -29.88 22.15 12.81
CA THR A 333 -31.16 22.63 12.23
C THR A 333 -31.50 21.99 10.90
N GLN A 334 -30.53 21.40 10.21
CA GLN A 334 -30.67 20.82 8.87
C GLN A 334 -30.78 19.28 8.91
N ILE A 335 -30.06 18.64 9.81
CA ILE A 335 -30.05 17.17 10.02
C ILE A 335 -29.86 16.89 11.51
N PRO A 336 -30.57 15.91 12.11
CA PRO A 336 -30.35 15.57 13.51
C PRO A 336 -28.90 15.19 13.80
N GLY A 337 -28.27 15.81 14.80
CA GLY A 337 -26.86 15.59 15.15
C GLY A 337 -26.49 14.11 15.34
N LYS A 338 -27.41 13.29 15.87
CA LYS A 338 -27.21 11.83 16.04
C LYS A 338 -26.95 11.06 14.73
N ARG A 339 -27.16 11.69 13.57
CA ARG A 339 -26.89 11.15 12.24
C ARG A 339 -25.56 11.66 11.64
N VAL A 340 -24.78 12.40 12.43
CA VAL A 340 -23.58 13.10 11.95
C VAL A 340 -22.37 12.76 12.80
N LEU A 341 -21.29 12.37 12.13
CA LEU A 341 -19.94 12.25 12.69
C LEU A 341 -19.16 13.53 12.38
N ALA A 342 -18.81 14.30 13.40
CA ALA A 342 -17.98 15.50 13.28
C ALA A 342 -16.51 15.12 13.33
N PHE A 343 -15.82 15.26 12.20
CA PHE A 343 -14.39 15.04 12.06
C PHE A 343 -13.64 16.35 12.30
N LEU A 344 -12.85 16.39 13.38
CA LEU A 344 -12.10 17.56 13.81
C LEU A 344 -10.67 17.48 13.27
N SER A 345 -10.45 17.92 12.03
CA SER A 345 -9.12 17.97 11.46
C SER A 345 -8.36 19.21 11.95
N SER A 346 -7.06 19.07 12.22
CA SER A 346 -6.19 20.16 12.73
C SER A 346 -6.74 20.87 13.99
N TRP A 347 -7.37 20.10 14.88
CA TRP A 347 -7.93 20.60 16.14
C TRP A 347 -6.87 21.03 17.15
N ASP A 348 -5.69 20.41 17.09
CA ASP A 348 -4.55 20.60 17.99
C ASP A 348 -3.65 21.77 17.56
N GLY A 349 -3.88 22.35 16.38
CA GLY A 349 -3.12 23.47 15.90
C GLY A 349 -2.51 23.26 14.52
N ARG A 350 -1.27 23.74 14.36
CA ARG A 350 -0.56 23.68 13.10
C ARG A 350 -0.19 22.24 12.78
N TYR A 351 -0.96 21.64 11.91
CA TYR A 351 -0.74 20.36 11.29
C TYR A 351 0.76 20.05 11.13
N TYR A 352 1.26 18.91 11.20
CA TYR A 352 2.66 18.48 11.21
C TYR A 352 3.66 19.28 12.08
N TRP A 353 3.51 20.62 12.18
CA TRP A 353 4.41 21.44 12.97
C TRP A 353 4.37 21.11 14.46
N ASP A 354 3.20 20.77 14.97
CA ASP A 354 2.97 20.47 16.39
C ASP A 354 2.92 18.97 16.68
N TYR A 355 2.97 18.11 15.65
CA TYR A 355 3.11 16.70 15.89
C TYR A 355 4.45 16.40 16.59
N PRO A 356 4.50 15.58 17.63
CA PRO A 356 3.48 14.68 18.15
C PRO A 356 2.79 15.14 19.44
N ASN A 357 2.61 16.43 19.66
CA ASN A 357 2.13 16.95 20.94
C ASN A 357 0.64 16.67 21.20
N TYR A 358 -0.23 16.78 20.18
CA TYR A 358 -1.67 16.53 20.26
C TYR A 358 -2.33 17.18 21.49
N LYS A 359 -2.22 18.49 21.59
CA LYS A 359 -2.78 19.31 22.66
C LYS A 359 -3.81 20.27 22.11
N VAL A 360 -4.83 20.54 22.91
CA VAL A 360 -5.78 21.62 22.63
C VAL A 360 -5.04 22.93 22.43
N ASN A 361 -5.41 23.68 21.40
CA ASN A 361 -4.71 24.89 20.97
C ASN A 361 -5.31 26.14 21.60
N ASP A 362 -4.49 26.90 22.34
CA ASP A 362 -4.93 28.11 23.02
C ASP A 362 -5.38 29.21 22.04
N ARG A 363 -4.78 29.28 20.84
CA ARG A 363 -5.16 30.25 19.80
C ARG A 363 -6.53 29.95 19.19
N MET A 364 -7.02 28.70 19.32
CA MET A 364 -8.34 28.28 18.89
C MET A 364 -9.39 28.39 20.00
N GLY A 365 -9.04 28.92 21.17
CA GLY A 365 -9.94 29.10 22.31
C GLY A 365 -9.61 28.27 23.54
N GLY A 366 -8.58 27.45 23.50
CA GLY A 366 -8.08 26.70 24.65
C GLY A 366 -9.02 25.59 25.18
N ASP A 367 -8.69 25.03 26.33
CA ASP A 367 -9.34 23.88 26.95
C ASP A 367 -10.85 24.08 27.16
N ALA A 368 -11.25 25.25 27.66
CA ALA A 368 -12.66 25.51 27.94
C ALA A 368 -13.53 25.52 26.68
N ALA A 369 -13.04 26.15 25.60
CA ALA A 369 -13.77 26.20 24.32
C ALA A 369 -13.81 24.84 23.63
N PHE A 370 -12.70 24.06 23.65
CA PHE A 370 -12.70 22.71 23.12
C PHE A 370 -13.65 21.77 23.89
N ARG A 371 -13.63 21.86 25.23
CA ARG A 371 -14.57 21.12 26.07
C ARG A 371 -16.03 21.48 25.76
N ALA A 372 -16.31 22.77 25.57
CA ALA A 372 -17.65 23.23 25.18
C ALA A 372 -18.04 22.69 23.80
N LEU A 373 -17.14 22.72 22.81
CA LEU A 373 -17.38 22.14 21.47
C LEU A 373 -17.79 20.68 21.58
N VAL A 374 -17.01 19.87 22.30
CA VAL A 374 -17.32 18.43 22.44
C VAL A 374 -18.61 18.21 23.21
N THR A 375 -18.77 18.80 24.38
CA THR A 375 -19.91 18.58 25.28
C THR A 375 -21.23 19.07 24.65
N GLU A 376 -21.25 20.28 24.09
CA GLU A 376 -22.47 20.82 23.46
C GLU A 376 -22.76 20.12 22.14
N GLY A 377 -21.75 19.75 21.38
CA GLY A 377 -21.91 18.90 20.20
C GLY A 377 -22.58 17.58 20.52
N GLN A 378 -22.11 16.88 21.54
CA GLN A 378 -22.69 15.61 21.99
C GLN A 378 -24.10 15.76 22.56
N LYS A 379 -24.43 16.86 23.26
CA LYS A 379 -25.81 17.16 23.69
C LYS A 379 -26.77 17.29 22.50
N MET A 380 -26.32 17.81 21.39
CA MET A 380 -27.07 17.85 20.13
C MET A 380 -27.09 16.49 19.38
N GLY A 381 -26.34 15.50 19.87
CA GLY A 381 -26.28 14.15 19.33
C GLY A 381 -25.09 13.87 18.42
N PHE A 382 -24.28 14.87 18.07
CA PHE A 382 -23.08 14.66 17.22
C PHE A 382 -22.10 13.69 17.86
N ARG A 383 -21.38 12.94 17.01
CA ARG A 383 -20.23 12.13 17.39
C ARG A 383 -18.95 12.89 17.03
N MET A 384 -17.98 12.91 17.94
CA MET A 384 -16.82 13.76 17.84
C MET A 384 -15.56 12.92 17.57
N MET A 385 -14.83 13.21 16.48
CA MET A 385 -13.67 12.45 16.01
C MET A 385 -12.46 13.38 15.75
N PRO A 386 -11.57 13.59 16.71
CA PRO A 386 -10.31 14.31 16.49
C PRO A 386 -9.31 13.47 15.67
N MET A 387 -8.42 14.17 14.92
CA MET A 387 -7.38 13.59 14.09
C MET A 387 -6.06 13.48 14.84
N PHE A 388 -5.31 12.40 14.55
CA PHE A 388 -3.96 12.16 15.03
C PHE A 388 -3.08 11.69 13.87
N GLY A 389 -1.88 12.23 13.75
CA GLY A 389 -0.89 11.78 12.77
C GLY A 389 -0.24 10.48 13.22
N MET A 390 -0.64 9.37 12.61
CA MET A 390 -0.25 8.05 13.08
C MET A 390 1.26 7.80 12.98
N ASN A 391 1.89 8.28 11.93
CA ASN A 391 3.26 7.93 11.58
C ASN A 391 4.16 9.13 11.29
N THR A 392 3.86 10.29 11.88
CA THR A 392 4.65 11.51 11.65
C THR A 392 4.96 12.23 12.96
N ALA A 393 6.22 12.65 13.12
CA ALA A 393 6.64 13.49 14.22
C ALA A 393 7.67 14.53 13.79
N ASN A 394 7.50 15.75 14.25
CA ASN A 394 8.44 16.83 14.00
C ASN A 394 9.66 16.72 14.94
N LYS A 395 10.84 16.51 14.34
CA LYS A 395 12.12 16.34 15.05
C LYS A 395 12.54 17.57 15.86
N LYS A 396 11.96 18.75 15.57
CA LYS A 396 12.23 20.01 16.28
C LYS A 396 11.36 20.20 17.53
N GLN A 397 10.37 19.32 17.77
CA GLN A 397 9.49 19.44 18.93
C GLN A 397 10.16 18.99 20.24
N PRO A 398 9.85 19.64 21.37
CA PRO A 398 10.28 19.18 22.67
C PRO A 398 9.83 17.73 22.93
N GLY A 399 10.74 16.89 23.38
CA GLY A 399 10.45 15.46 23.64
C GLY A 399 10.80 14.54 22.51
N TRP A 400 11.27 15.04 21.37
CA TRP A 400 11.74 14.23 20.24
C TRP A 400 12.68 13.08 20.67
N ALA A 401 13.68 13.38 21.52
CA ALA A 401 14.65 12.39 21.97
C ALA A 401 14.02 11.13 22.63
N ARG A 402 12.78 11.20 23.11
CA ARG A 402 12.08 10.05 23.73
C ARG A 402 11.46 9.10 22.73
N ILE A 403 11.31 9.53 21.49
CA ILE A 403 10.65 8.77 20.42
C ILE A 403 11.53 8.66 19.17
N ALA A 404 12.72 9.25 19.17
CA ALA A 404 13.62 9.28 18.01
C ALA A 404 14.05 7.87 17.53
N ASP A 405 14.08 6.89 18.44
CA ASP A 405 14.38 5.49 18.12
C ASP A 405 13.32 4.84 17.21
N ALA A 406 12.13 5.44 17.13
CA ALA A 406 11.03 4.93 16.31
C ALA A 406 10.98 5.48 14.89
N VAL A 407 11.93 6.32 14.48
CA VAL A 407 12.04 6.76 13.08
C VAL A 407 12.29 5.55 12.18
N THR A 408 11.55 5.47 11.11
CA THR A 408 11.58 4.38 10.14
C THR A 408 12.85 4.44 9.31
N HIS A 409 13.48 3.29 9.08
CA HIS A 409 14.61 3.13 8.16
C HIS A 409 14.28 2.07 7.13
N LYS A 410 14.49 2.39 5.87
CA LYS A 410 14.37 1.42 4.77
C LYS A 410 15.40 0.30 4.94
N VAL A 411 15.20 -0.77 4.20
CA VAL A 411 16.11 -1.94 4.21
C VAL A 411 17.54 -1.64 3.76
N ASP A 412 17.77 -0.52 3.09
CA ASP A 412 19.10 0.00 2.72
C ASP A 412 19.75 0.82 3.86
N GLY A 413 19.02 1.09 4.94
CA GLY A 413 19.47 1.86 6.09
C GLY A 413 19.11 3.34 6.06
N ASP A 414 18.57 3.84 4.95
CA ASP A 414 18.18 5.23 4.82
C ASP A 414 16.97 5.56 5.69
N GLU A 415 17.04 6.65 6.43
CA GLU A 415 15.91 7.18 7.19
C GLU A 415 14.79 7.64 6.23
N VAL A 416 13.55 7.33 6.59
CA VAL A 416 12.40 7.85 5.86
C VAL A 416 11.99 9.18 6.44
N ASP A 417 12.09 10.21 5.62
CA ASP A 417 11.58 11.53 5.91
C ASP A 417 10.21 11.73 5.26
N LEU A 418 9.32 12.37 5.95
CA LEU A 418 8.03 12.77 5.43
C LEU A 418 7.90 14.27 5.50
N ASN A 419 8.12 14.95 4.40
CA ASN A 419 7.85 16.36 4.27
C ASN A 419 6.69 16.59 3.31
N TRP A 420 5.50 16.77 3.87
CA TRP A 420 4.32 17.08 3.05
C TRP A 420 4.32 18.52 2.54
N VAL A 421 4.93 19.41 3.30
CA VAL A 421 5.13 20.81 2.93
C VAL A 421 6.50 20.93 2.27
N ASP A 422 6.49 20.84 0.97
CA ASP A 422 7.67 20.87 0.12
C ASP A 422 7.89 22.31 -0.38
N TRP A 423 8.84 23.01 0.24
CA TRP A 423 9.09 24.42 -0.03
C TRP A 423 9.74 24.68 -1.37
N ASP A 424 10.58 23.76 -1.83
CA ASP A 424 11.40 23.92 -3.01
C ASP A 424 11.17 22.85 -4.06
N ASN A 425 10.19 21.98 -3.83
CA ASN A 425 9.78 20.89 -4.72
C ASN A 425 10.85 19.79 -4.90
N ASP A 426 11.73 19.63 -3.91
CA ASP A 426 12.75 18.59 -3.90
C ASP A 426 12.31 17.26 -3.27
N ARG A 427 11.11 17.24 -2.73
CA ARG A 427 10.44 16.10 -2.13
C ARG A 427 11.19 15.48 -0.95
N HIS A 428 11.01 16.07 0.24
CA HIS A 428 11.37 15.46 1.51
C HIS A 428 12.84 15.49 1.89
N GLN A 429 13.58 16.51 1.49
CA GLN A 429 14.99 16.64 1.87
C GLN A 429 15.25 17.57 3.05
N GLU A 430 14.24 18.24 3.59
CA GLU A 430 14.42 19.15 4.75
C GLU A 430 14.75 18.45 6.06
N GLY A 431 14.48 17.16 6.17
CA GLY A 431 14.93 16.31 7.27
C GLY A 431 14.33 16.62 8.65
N TRP A 432 13.24 17.39 8.73
CA TRP A 432 12.67 17.78 10.03
C TRP A 432 11.41 17.03 10.44
N LEU A 433 10.83 16.23 9.53
CA LEU A 433 9.71 15.32 9.84
C LEU A 433 10.19 13.87 9.73
N GLY A 434 10.13 13.15 10.84
CA GLY A 434 10.40 11.70 10.85
C GLY A 434 9.15 10.91 10.53
N TYR A 435 9.29 9.87 9.70
CA TYR A 435 8.26 8.86 9.51
C TYR A 435 8.37 7.82 10.64
N MET A 436 7.32 7.68 11.44
CA MET A 436 7.38 6.96 12.71
C MET A 436 6.77 5.56 12.60
N ASN A 437 7.40 4.57 13.25
CA ASN A 437 6.97 3.18 13.25
C ASN A 437 6.23 2.80 14.55
N LEU A 438 4.95 2.47 14.46
CA LEU A 438 4.15 1.97 15.59
C LEU A 438 4.59 0.60 16.10
N GLY A 439 5.39 -0.16 15.34
CA GLY A 439 6.05 -1.38 15.82
C GLY A 439 7.00 -1.11 16.98
N VAL A 440 7.57 0.11 17.04
CA VAL A 440 8.49 0.53 18.10
C VAL A 440 7.70 1.05 19.32
N PRO A 441 7.91 0.49 20.53
CA PRO A 441 7.11 0.80 21.71
C PRO A 441 7.15 2.27 22.13
N SER A 442 8.26 2.99 21.97
CA SER A 442 8.39 4.41 22.35
C SER A 442 7.35 5.28 21.64
N TRP A 443 7.20 5.13 20.34
CA TRP A 443 6.20 5.85 19.54
C TRP A 443 4.78 5.33 19.79
N ARG A 444 4.57 4.01 19.76
CA ARG A 444 3.26 3.41 20.00
C ARG A 444 2.67 3.86 21.33
N ASN A 445 3.43 3.78 22.42
CA ASN A 445 2.96 4.17 23.76
C ASN A 445 2.70 5.67 23.84
N HIS A 446 3.51 6.50 23.17
CA HIS A 446 3.31 7.93 23.11
C HIS A 446 1.98 8.28 22.43
N LEU A 447 1.77 7.81 21.21
CA LEU A 447 0.55 8.10 20.44
C LEU A 447 -0.70 7.53 21.14
N GLN A 448 -0.64 6.30 21.61
CA GLN A 448 -1.71 5.65 22.36
C GLN A 448 -2.07 6.46 23.62
N GLY A 449 -1.08 6.96 24.36
CA GLY A 449 -1.29 7.81 25.54
C GLY A 449 -1.97 9.14 25.20
N ARG A 450 -1.64 9.75 24.05
CA ARG A 450 -2.30 10.99 23.60
C ARG A 450 -3.76 10.76 23.19
N ILE A 451 -4.05 9.66 22.50
CA ILE A 451 -5.43 9.27 22.15
C ILE A 451 -6.23 8.94 23.40
N ASP A 452 -5.66 8.16 24.31
CA ASP A 452 -6.27 7.79 25.59
C ASP A 452 -6.63 9.02 26.44
N GLU A 453 -5.71 9.99 26.53
CA GLU A 453 -5.96 11.26 27.23
C GLU A 453 -7.13 12.02 26.60
N MET A 454 -7.20 12.10 25.28
CA MET A 454 -8.29 12.77 24.57
C MET A 454 -9.64 12.13 24.87
N ILE A 455 -9.71 10.79 24.82
CA ILE A 455 -10.92 10.04 25.14
C ILE A 455 -11.31 10.26 26.61
N THR A 456 -10.36 10.11 27.52
CA THR A 456 -10.64 10.18 28.97
C THR A 456 -11.02 11.59 29.42
N LYS A 457 -10.31 12.60 28.91
CA LYS A 457 -10.48 14.00 29.35
C LYS A 457 -11.70 14.67 28.74
N TYR A 458 -12.01 14.38 27.48
CA TYR A 458 -13.06 15.11 26.73
C TYR A 458 -14.24 14.21 26.33
N GLY A 459 -14.12 12.88 26.42
CA GLY A 459 -15.21 11.97 26.11
C GLY A 459 -15.51 11.86 24.62
N VAL A 460 -14.51 11.98 23.74
CA VAL A 460 -14.70 11.88 22.29
C VAL A 460 -15.15 10.49 21.89
N ASP A 461 -15.94 10.38 20.80
CA ASP A 461 -16.61 9.14 20.37
C ASP A 461 -15.77 8.30 19.39
N ALA A 462 -14.78 8.92 18.75
CA ALA A 462 -13.93 8.27 17.77
C ALA A 462 -12.55 8.97 17.72
N TYR A 463 -11.57 8.32 17.09
CA TYR A 463 -10.29 8.93 16.72
C TYR A 463 -9.93 8.57 15.29
N PHE A 464 -9.35 9.53 14.58
CA PHE A 464 -8.90 9.37 13.20
C PHE A 464 -7.36 9.25 13.18
N LEU A 465 -6.87 8.27 12.42
CA LEU A 465 -5.45 8.01 12.21
C LEU A 465 -5.06 8.45 10.80
N ASP A 466 -4.37 9.57 10.72
CA ASP A 466 -3.86 10.13 9.46
C ASP A 466 -2.75 9.25 8.87
N ILE A 467 -2.76 9.06 7.55
CA ILE A 467 -1.83 8.20 6.79
C ILE A 467 -1.79 6.74 7.31
N ALA A 468 -2.88 6.22 7.86
CA ALA A 468 -2.92 4.87 8.41
C ALA A 468 -2.61 3.78 7.36
N GLY A 469 -2.95 4.00 6.09
CA GLY A 469 -2.63 3.10 4.99
C GLY A 469 -1.18 3.18 4.49
N GLY A 470 -0.38 4.10 5.02
CA GLY A 470 1.05 4.19 4.72
C GLY A 470 1.85 3.16 5.52
N TRP A 471 2.57 2.29 4.83
CA TRP A 471 3.39 1.26 5.44
C TRP A 471 4.78 1.24 4.82
N ILE A 472 5.79 1.01 5.64
CA ILE A 472 7.19 0.93 5.22
C ILE A 472 7.79 -0.34 5.78
N ASN A 473 8.61 -1.03 4.98
CA ASN A 473 9.40 -2.15 5.44
C ASN A 473 10.59 -1.62 6.26
N ASP A 474 10.35 -1.43 7.55
CA ASP A 474 11.35 -0.87 8.46
C ASP A 474 12.34 -1.94 8.94
N THR A 475 13.57 -1.51 9.19
CA THR A 475 14.63 -2.39 9.73
C THR A 475 14.49 -2.67 11.22
N LYS A 476 13.55 -2.04 11.93
CA LYS A 476 13.44 -2.14 13.40
C LYS A 476 12.29 -3.02 13.86
N ALA A 477 11.10 -2.89 13.26
CA ALA A 477 9.91 -3.58 13.76
C ALA A 477 8.77 -3.60 12.74
N ASP A 478 7.81 -4.50 12.94
CA ASP A 478 6.58 -4.60 12.15
C ASP A 478 5.61 -3.46 12.47
N MET A 479 5.47 -2.54 11.52
CA MET A 479 4.59 -1.38 11.64
C MET A 479 3.10 -1.79 11.69
N HIS A 480 2.69 -2.80 10.92
CA HIS A 480 1.31 -3.29 10.91
C HIS A 480 0.93 -3.92 12.25
N ALA A 481 1.79 -4.80 12.78
CA ALA A 481 1.57 -5.42 14.08
C ALA A 481 1.49 -4.37 15.20
N GLY A 482 2.32 -3.32 15.13
CA GLY A 482 2.28 -2.22 16.09
C GLY A 482 0.98 -1.41 16.05
N MET A 483 0.49 -1.09 14.85
CA MET A 483 -0.80 -0.40 14.68
C MET A 483 -1.97 -1.25 15.20
N ARG A 484 -1.99 -2.53 14.81
CA ARG A 484 -3.01 -3.49 15.28
C ARG A 484 -3.01 -3.61 16.80
N THR A 485 -1.83 -3.67 17.43
CA THR A 485 -1.68 -3.70 18.89
C THR A 485 -2.27 -2.45 19.52
N MET A 486 -1.89 -1.26 19.07
CA MET A 486 -2.39 0.01 19.59
C MET A 486 -3.92 0.12 19.51
N VAL A 487 -4.49 -0.17 18.34
CA VAL A 487 -5.95 -0.09 18.13
C VAL A 487 -6.69 -1.09 19.01
N ASN A 488 -6.17 -2.31 19.18
CA ASN A 488 -6.81 -3.32 20.01
C ASN A 488 -6.72 -2.99 21.51
N GLU A 489 -5.60 -2.44 21.98
CA GLU A 489 -5.44 -1.99 23.36
C GLU A 489 -6.36 -0.79 23.69
N LEU A 490 -6.44 0.19 22.78
CA LEU A 490 -7.39 1.31 22.92
C LEU A 490 -8.82 0.81 22.96
N ARG A 491 -9.20 -0.14 22.09
CA ARG A 491 -10.53 -0.74 22.07
C ARG A 491 -10.84 -1.51 23.36
N ALA A 492 -9.88 -2.27 23.86
CA ALA A 492 -10.06 -3.01 25.13
C ALA A 492 -10.33 -2.06 26.31
N LYS A 493 -9.69 -0.89 26.32
CA LYS A 493 -9.88 0.14 27.34
C LYS A 493 -11.15 0.97 27.12
N HIS A 494 -11.47 1.26 25.85
CA HIS A 494 -12.59 2.15 25.44
C HIS A 494 -13.46 1.46 24.37
N PRO A 495 -14.25 0.43 24.71
CA PRO A 495 -14.92 -0.42 23.74
C PRO A 495 -16.00 0.29 22.89
N GLN A 496 -16.45 1.48 23.29
CA GLN A 496 -17.43 2.28 22.55
C GLN A 496 -16.80 3.33 21.63
N VAL A 497 -15.47 3.49 21.67
CA VAL A 497 -14.76 4.49 20.87
C VAL A 497 -14.29 3.87 19.55
N LEU A 498 -14.66 4.54 18.45
CA LEU A 498 -14.40 4.06 17.09
C LEU A 498 -12.98 4.44 16.64
N ALA A 499 -12.27 3.47 16.04
CA ALA A 499 -11.06 3.74 15.26
C ALA A 499 -11.43 4.03 13.79
N CYS A 500 -10.81 5.08 13.23
CA CYS A 500 -10.92 5.42 11.82
C CYS A 500 -9.52 5.61 11.22
N GLY A 501 -9.28 5.13 10.00
CA GLY A 501 -8.00 5.28 9.32
C GLY A 501 -8.12 6.11 8.05
N GLU A 502 -7.07 6.87 7.72
CA GLU A 502 -6.91 7.40 6.38
C GLU A 502 -6.25 6.36 5.50
N MET A 503 -6.81 6.15 4.30
CA MET A 503 -6.36 5.10 3.37
C MET A 503 -6.41 3.69 4.00
N HIS A 504 -6.23 2.67 3.23
CA HIS A 504 -6.20 1.29 3.73
C HIS A 504 -5.40 0.37 2.82
N TYR A 505 -4.93 -0.71 3.39
CA TYR A 505 -4.59 -1.94 2.70
C TYR A 505 -5.40 -3.09 3.35
N ASP A 506 -5.54 -4.20 2.65
CA ASP A 506 -6.48 -5.28 2.98
C ASP A 506 -6.46 -5.72 4.45
N ALA A 507 -5.29 -6.05 5.01
CA ALA A 507 -5.17 -6.57 6.37
C ALA A 507 -5.73 -5.63 7.46
N MET A 508 -5.81 -4.32 7.20
CA MET A 508 -6.37 -3.36 8.16
C MET A 508 -7.88 -3.55 8.38
N LEU A 509 -8.59 -4.17 7.42
CA LEU A 509 -10.03 -4.44 7.52
C LEU A 509 -10.36 -5.35 8.71
N GLU A 510 -9.37 -6.10 9.24
CA GLU A 510 -9.52 -6.89 10.45
C GLU A 510 -9.91 -6.03 11.67
N PHE A 511 -9.27 -4.86 11.85
CA PHE A 511 -9.33 -4.11 13.11
C PHE A 511 -9.75 -2.63 12.99
N ILE A 512 -9.87 -2.07 11.79
CA ILE A 512 -10.40 -0.71 11.55
C ILE A 512 -11.67 -0.80 10.72
N PRO A 513 -12.83 -0.36 11.23
CA PRO A 513 -14.12 -0.49 10.54
C PRO A 513 -14.54 0.72 9.70
N LEU A 514 -13.83 1.86 9.80
CA LEU A 514 -14.14 3.09 9.08
C LEU A 514 -12.87 3.68 8.46
N TYR A 515 -12.97 4.08 7.19
CA TYR A 515 -11.85 4.69 6.47
C TYR A 515 -12.26 5.95 5.74
N HIS A 516 -11.29 6.85 5.66
CA HIS A 516 -11.30 8.00 4.81
C HIS A 516 -10.52 7.69 3.52
N SER A 517 -11.24 7.33 2.49
CA SER A 517 -10.71 7.06 1.14
C SER A 517 -11.85 6.88 0.14
N GLY A 518 -11.52 6.75 -1.13
CA GLY A 518 -12.47 6.74 -2.25
C GLY A 518 -13.49 5.60 -2.34
N GLY A 519 -13.79 4.89 -1.26
CA GLY A 519 -14.95 3.99 -1.18
C GLY A 519 -14.86 2.67 -1.92
N GLY A 520 -13.68 2.27 -2.32
CA GLY A 520 -13.43 0.99 -2.97
C GLY A 520 -13.43 1.07 -4.49
N ALA A 521 -12.61 0.22 -5.06
CA ALA A 521 -12.46 0.06 -6.49
C ALA A 521 -13.64 -0.74 -7.08
N LYS A 522 -13.92 -0.57 -8.35
CA LYS A 522 -15.10 -1.10 -9.07
C LYS A 522 -15.40 -2.57 -8.79
N TYR A 523 -14.37 -3.43 -8.84
CA TYR A 523 -14.51 -4.88 -8.66
C TYR A 523 -14.23 -5.35 -7.21
N ALA A 524 -13.80 -4.44 -6.33
CA ALA A 524 -13.50 -4.71 -4.93
C ALA A 524 -14.58 -4.21 -3.97
N LYS A 525 -15.40 -3.29 -4.43
CA LYS A 525 -16.34 -2.51 -3.62
C LYS A 525 -17.19 -3.35 -2.66
N ASP A 526 -17.86 -4.37 -3.17
CA ASP A 526 -18.79 -5.17 -2.39
C ASP A 526 -18.05 -6.02 -1.34
N TYR A 527 -16.85 -6.50 -1.66
CA TYR A 527 -16.00 -7.23 -0.72
C TYR A 527 -15.53 -6.33 0.42
N ILE A 528 -15.01 -5.14 0.09
CA ILE A 528 -14.49 -4.21 1.09
C ILE A 528 -15.63 -3.72 1.99
N GLN A 529 -16.78 -3.34 1.42
CA GLN A 529 -17.93 -2.84 2.18
C GLN A 529 -18.61 -3.87 3.07
N ARG A 530 -18.41 -5.14 2.79
CA ARG A 530 -18.78 -6.22 3.69
C ARG A 530 -18.07 -6.13 5.05
N HIS A 531 -16.87 -5.51 5.09
CA HIS A 531 -15.99 -5.49 6.26
C HIS A 531 -15.82 -4.10 6.87
N ALA A 532 -15.93 -3.04 6.08
CA ALA A 532 -15.74 -1.65 6.53
C ALA A 532 -16.64 -0.67 5.79
N LYS A 533 -16.78 0.54 6.32
CA LYS A 533 -17.40 1.67 5.64
C LYS A 533 -16.36 2.73 5.30
N PHE A 534 -16.73 3.57 4.34
CA PHE A 534 -15.89 4.64 3.83
C PHE A 534 -16.63 5.96 3.87
N PHE A 535 -15.90 7.02 4.09
CA PHE A 535 -16.30 8.37 3.71
C PHE A 535 -15.23 8.97 2.81
N SER A 536 -15.60 9.90 1.96
CA SER A 536 -14.68 10.41 0.96
C SER A 536 -14.64 11.93 0.93
N HIS A 537 -13.51 12.44 0.48
CA HIS A 537 -13.38 13.85 0.15
C HIS A 537 -14.14 14.12 -1.13
N LEU A 538 -15.22 14.86 -1.02
CA LEU A 538 -16.08 15.20 -2.14
C LEU A 538 -15.85 16.61 -2.65
N SER A 539 -14.79 17.26 -2.20
CA SER A 539 -14.62 18.67 -2.45
C SER A 539 -13.21 19.01 -2.96
N THR A 540 -13.09 20.11 -3.69
CA THR A 540 -11.81 20.65 -4.16
C THR A 540 -11.23 21.65 -3.15
N PRO A 541 -9.90 21.85 -3.17
CA PRO A 541 -9.27 22.91 -2.41
C PRO A 541 -9.91 24.27 -2.67
N ALA A 542 -10.10 25.05 -1.63
CA ALA A 542 -10.53 26.45 -1.75
C ALA A 542 -9.45 27.24 -2.51
N PRO A 543 -9.82 28.01 -3.54
CA PRO A 543 -8.83 28.78 -4.30
C PRO A 543 -8.01 29.71 -3.43
N GLY A 544 -6.68 29.68 -3.61
CA GLY A 544 -5.74 30.61 -2.96
C GLY A 544 -5.41 30.29 -1.50
N ARG A 545 -5.82 29.14 -0.96
CA ARG A 545 -5.55 28.80 0.44
C ARG A 545 -4.48 27.75 0.66
N GLY A 546 -4.08 27.03 -0.38
CA GLY A 546 -3.11 25.95 -0.27
C GLY A 546 -3.63 24.71 0.45
N SER A 547 -2.79 23.68 0.61
CA SER A 547 -3.18 22.44 1.24
C SER A 547 -2.74 22.35 2.69
N SER A 548 -3.59 21.81 3.58
CA SER A 548 -3.21 21.41 4.93
C SER A 548 -2.90 19.91 5.04
N GLY A 549 -2.88 19.22 3.89
CA GLY A 549 -2.75 17.78 3.85
C GLY A 549 -4.03 17.02 4.19
N VAL A 550 -4.98 17.63 4.88
CA VAL A 550 -6.32 17.09 5.14
C VAL A 550 -7.35 18.05 4.57
N HIS A 551 -7.43 18.05 3.28
CA HIS A 551 -8.59 18.41 2.50
C HIS A 551 -9.23 19.75 2.80
N GLU A 552 -8.52 20.74 2.47
CA GLU A 552 -9.02 22.07 2.23
C GLU A 552 -9.85 22.08 1.00
N ALA A 553 -10.90 21.39 1.04
CA ALA A 553 -11.71 21.38 -0.11
C ALA A 553 -12.77 22.46 0.04
N GLY A 554 -12.62 23.50 -0.72
CA GLY A 554 -13.71 24.42 -0.98
C GLY A 554 -14.81 23.72 -1.80
N PHE A 555 -15.98 24.30 -1.82
CA PHE A 555 -17.15 23.77 -2.55
C PHE A 555 -17.05 23.84 -4.08
N GLY A 556 -15.91 24.16 -4.67
CA GLY A 556 -15.78 24.40 -6.10
C GLY A 556 -16.20 23.23 -7.01
N ARG A 557 -16.16 21.99 -6.51
CA ARG A 557 -16.67 20.79 -7.20
C ARG A 557 -17.71 20.04 -6.39
N PHE A 558 -18.16 20.61 -5.29
CA PHE A 558 -19.12 19.97 -4.43
C PHE A 558 -20.51 20.23 -4.96
N ASN A 559 -21.07 19.29 -5.66
CA ASN A 559 -22.43 19.35 -6.15
C ASN A 559 -23.21 18.11 -5.69
N THR A 560 -24.51 18.16 -5.82
CA THR A 560 -25.39 17.05 -5.45
C THR A 560 -25.18 15.81 -6.31
N GLU A 561 -24.63 15.94 -7.51
CA GLU A 561 -24.30 14.83 -8.40
C GLU A 561 -23.12 13.99 -7.86
N THR A 562 -22.15 14.63 -7.21
CA THR A 562 -21.00 13.95 -6.60
C THR A 562 -21.45 12.95 -5.54
N LEU A 563 -22.50 13.23 -4.78
CA LEU A 563 -23.07 12.30 -3.82
C LEU A 563 -23.67 11.05 -4.47
N GLN A 564 -24.12 11.14 -5.71
CA GLN A 564 -24.67 10.02 -6.47
C GLN A 564 -23.55 9.11 -7.01
N LEU A 565 -22.43 9.69 -7.43
CA LEU A 565 -21.31 8.95 -8.01
C LEU A 565 -20.65 8.01 -6.97
N ASN A 566 -20.68 8.37 -5.69
CA ASN A 566 -20.08 7.57 -4.63
C ASN A 566 -21.13 6.94 -3.71
N ALA A 567 -22.03 6.13 -4.30
CA ALA A 567 -23.13 5.49 -3.59
C ALA A 567 -22.67 4.58 -2.42
N SER A 568 -21.40 4.20 -2.39
CA SER A 568 -20.83 3.30 -1.39
C SER A 568 -20.21 3.99 -0.18
N SER A 569 -19.99 5.31 -0.25
CA SER A 569 -19.36 6.07 0.84
C SER A 569 -20.40 6.88 1.61
N ILE A 570 -20.14 7.11 2.90
CA ILE A 570 -20.91 8.07 3.68
C ILE A 570 -20.63 9.46 3.12
N PRO A 571 -21.65 10.27 2.79
CA PRO A 571 -21.46 11.64 2.31
C PRO A 571 -20.62 12.47 3.26
N THR A 572 -19.75 13.31 2.71
CA THR A 572 -18.85 14.17 3.50
C THR A 572 -19.07 15.63 3.11
N LEU A 573 -19.23 16.48 4.11
CA LEU A 573 -19.32 17.92 3.96
C LEU A 573 -18.17 18.56 4.73
N GLN A 574 -17.46 19.52 4.11
CA GLN A 574 -16.34 20.20 4.75
C GLN A 574 -16.60 21.69 4.94
N PHE A 575 -16.20 22.19 6.08
CA PHE A 575 -16.15 23.62 6.38
C PHE A 575 -14.71 24.07 6.60
N VAL A 576 -14.21 24.86 5.66
CA VAL A 576 -12.92 25.52 5.70
C VAL A 576 -13.14 27.02 5.51
N ASP A 577 -12.27 27.84 6.11
CA ASP A 577 -12.25 29.29 5.94
C ASP A 577 -13.67 29.93 6.03
N ASP A 578 -14.06 30.72 5.04
CA ASP A 578 -15.34 31.41 4.97
C ASP A 578 -16.48 30.58 4.34
N THR A 579 -16.29 29.29 4.20
CA THR A 579 -17.27 28.37 3.59
C THR A 579 -18.63 28.45 4.30
N PHE A 580 -18.63 28.54 5.63
CA PHE A 580 -19.86 28.62 6.39
C PHE A 580 -20.65 29.92 6.13
N GLU A 581 -19.98 31.03 5.90
CA GLU A 581 -20.60 32.30 5.62
C GLU A 581 -21.10 32.40 4.18
N LYS A 582 -20.30 31.92 3.23
CA LYS A 582 -20.52 32.16 1.80
C LYS A 582 -21.23 31.02 1.07
N GLN A 583 -21.27 29.80 1.62
CA GLN A 583 -21.72 28.61 0.92
C GLN A 583 -22.82 27.83 1.68
N ARG A 584 -23.57 28.49 2.57
CA ARG A 584 -24.63 27.86 3.38
C ARG A 584 -25.69 27.15 2.54
N GLU A 585 -26.11 27.75 1.43
CA GLU A 585 -27.12 27.16 0.55
C GLU A 585 -26.62 25.86 -0.09
N THR A 586 -25.39 25.85 -0.59
CA THR A 586 -24.74 24.66 -1.14
C THR A 586 -24.58 23.58 -0.06
N ALA A 587 -24.15 23.97 1.15
CA ALA A 587 -24.02 23.05 2.27
C ALA A 587 -25.39 22.44 2.66
N ALA A 588 -26.46 23.25 2.71
CA ALA A 588 -27.81 22.76 2.98
C ALA A 588 -28.29 21.77 1.89
N ALA A 589 -28.00 22.04 0.62
CA ALA A 589 -28.34 21.14 -0.48
C ALA A 589 -27.62 19.78 -0.34
N VAL A 590 -26.33 19.78 0.03
CA VAL A 590 -25.57 18.55 0.30
C VAL A 590 -26.18 17.78 1.48
N ILE A 591 -26.52 18.46 2.57
CA ILE A 591 -27.16 17.83 3.74
C ILE A 591 -28.51 17.22 3.36
N THR A 592 -29.31 17.92 2.52
CA THR A 592 -30.58 17.41 2.00
C THR A 592 -30.37 16.10 1.25
N LYS A 593 -29.38 16.04 0.36
CA LYS A 593 -29.04 14.80 -0.36
C LYS A 593 -28.56 13.68 0.55
N ALA A 594 -27.80 13.99 1.59
CA ALA A 594 -27.38 13.01 2.59
C ALA A 594 -28.58 12.44 3.37
N ARG A 595 -29.56 13.28 3.70
CA ARG A 595 -30.83 12.88 4.33
C ARG A 595 -31.66 11.97 3.42
N GLU A 596 -31.91 12.40 2.18
CA GLU A 596 -32.65 11.61 1.18
C GLU A 596 -32.05 10.22 1.03
N ARG A 597 -30.73 10.15 0.92
CA ARG A 597 -30.00 8.89 0.81
C ARG A 597 -30.12 8.01 2.04
N ALA A 598 -30.19 8.59 3.22
CA ALA A 598 -30.36 7.89 4.49
C ALA A 598 -31.85 7.59 4.84
N GLY A 599 -32.79 8.02 4.01
CA GLY A 599 -34.21 7.83 4.23
C GLY A 599 -34.78 8.61 5.42
N ILE A 600 -34.27 9.82 5.69
CA ILE A 600 -34.67 10.65 6.85
C ILE A 600 -35.03 12.07 6.44
#